data_1ae3f321fc790d8c789924fcb7355d26
#
_entry.id   1ae3f321fc790d8c789924fcb7355d26
#
_cell.length_a   1.000
_cell.length_b   1.000
_cell.length_c   1.000
_cell.angle_alpha   90.00
_cell.angle_beta   90.00
_cell.angle_gamma   90.00
#
_symmetry.space_group_name_H-M   'P 1'
#
loop_
_entity.id
_entity.type
_entity.pdbx_description
1 polymer ?
#
loop_
_entity_poly.entity_id
_entity_poly.type
_entity_poly.pdbx_seq_one_letter_code
_entity_poly.pdbx_strand_id
1 'polypeptide(L)'
;MIAVALTARPSYTKLKPILDHLEDFVIVSCASANLVDYGEVALQAERDFPGKVRRVYSTLAGNTLQTTAKDAGVLLQSLADVFADIDPAIVVVMADRYETLTASIAARYQNIPVAHIQGGERSGNVDDVVRDANSALAAYHFPATHLASLRVHSLTGSQHIYNYGCPSIDLAKQALLDPPVTVQEIGGAGAPLDFNQRFAIVLHHPETEQPNEAFNQMRTVLDGVRQAGLPALIIWPGQDAGRDLTAKAVRVVTQKHPEWSTHTCRGVAPRRFLRLLSQASVLVGNSSAGIREASYLGVPVVNVGARQRGRERAGNICDVEYDDYLWMVMVDVSKLKFPSAALYGSGDAGIRIAAKLTELTRKGV
;
A
#
# COMPACT_ATOMS: atom_id res chain seq x y z
N MET A 1 -23.31 5.60 12.77
CA MET A 1 -22.62 5.74 11.47
C MET A 1 -21.10 5.66 11.67
N ILE A 2 -20.37 5.03 10.75
CA ILE A 2 -18.90 4.89 10.78
C ILE A 2 -18.30 5.89 9.79
N ALA A 3 -17.36 6.74 10.20
CA ALA A 3 -16.59 7.58 9.29
C ALA A 3 -15.27 6.88 8.93
N VAL A 4 -14.96 6.77 7.64
CA VAL A 4 -13.75 6.10 7.15
C VAL A 4 -12.86 7.11 6.42
N ALA A 5 -11.68 7.41 6.96
CA ALA A 5 -10.74 8.36 6.38
C ALA A 5 -10.03 7.76 5.16
N LEU A 6 -10.26 8.34 3.98
CA LEU A 6 -9.60 7.99 2.72
C LEU A 6 -8.61 9.07 2.34
N THR A 7 -7.32 8.80 2.48
CA THR A 7 -6.26 9.81 2.30
C THR A 7 -5.46 9.65 1.01
N ALA A 8 -5.42 8.43 0.44
CA ALA A 8 -4.62 8.13 -0.75
C ALA A 8 -5.12 6.87 -1.47
N ARG A 9 -4.74 6.72 -2.74
CA ARG A 9 -5.07 5.55 -3.57
C ARG A 9 -4.67 4.20 -2.95
N PRO A 10 -3.45 4.01 -2.37
CA PRO A 10 -3.09 2.75 -1.74
C PRO A 10 -3.97 2.39 -0.53
N SER A 11 -4.51 3.38 0.17
CA SER A 11 -5.43 3.16 1.30
C SER A 11 -6.77 2.62 0.81
N TYR A 12 -7.29 3.12 -0.31
CA TYR A 12 -8.57 2.67 -0.87
C TYR A 12 -8.57 1.18 -1.21
N THR A 13 -7.48 0.68 -1.81
CA THR A 13 -7.33 -0.74 -2.14
C THR A 13 -7.50 -1.65 -0.92
N LYS A 14 -7.08 -1.19 0.25
CA LYS A 14 -7.17 -1.93 1.51
C LYS A 14 -8.49 -1.66 2.25
N LEU A 15 -9.05 -0.46 2.12
CA LEU A 15 -10.33 -0.09 2.73
C LEU A 15 -11.52 -0.73 2.00
N LYS A 16 -11.44 -0.87 0.67
CA LYS A 16 -12.56 -1.39 -0.13
C LYS A 16 -13.08 -2.75 0.35
N PRO A 17 -12.26 -3.77 0.66
CA PRO A 17 -12.77 -5.03 1.20
C PRO A 17 -13.53 -4.90 2.53
N ILE A 18 -13.27 -3.84 3.30
CA ILE A 18 -14.03 -3.53 4.52
C ILE A 18 -15.32 -2.82 4.16
N LEU A 19 -15.25 -1.79 3.30
CA LEU A 19 -16.37 -0.97 2.87
C LEU A 19 -17.46 -1.80 2.17
N ASP A 20 -17.08 -2.82 1.41
CA ASP A 20 -18.02 -3.75 0.74
C ASP A 20 -18.92 -4.52 1.72
N HIS A 21 -18.59 -4.53 3.02
CA HIS A 21 -19.33 -5.22 4.09
C HIS A 21 -19.88 -4.28 5.16
N LEU A 22 -19.77 -2.96 4.96
CA LEU A 22 -20.39 -1.95 5.85
C LEU A 22 -21.67 -1.41 5.24
N GLU A 23 -22.69 -1.23 6.05
CA GLU A 23 -23.98 -0.65 5.64
C GLU A 23 -24.07 0.84 5.98
N ASP A 24 -23.80 1.19 7.24
CA ASP A 24 -23.94 2.55 7.78
C ASP A 24 -22.57 3.21 7.94
N PHE A 25 -22.10 3.83 6.84
CA PHE A 25 -20.79 4.50 6.81
C PHE A 25 -20.78 5.70 5.88
N VAL A 26 -19.78 6.57 6.08
CA VAL A 26 -19.39 7.65 5.19
C VAL A 26 -17.87 7.60 4.96
N ILE A 27 -17.44 7.78 3.73
CA ILE A 27 -16.04 7.93 3.35
C ILE A 27 -15.70 9.41 3.40
N VAL A 28 -14.82 9.81 4.30
CA VAL A 28 -14.29 11.17 4.36
C VAL A 28 -13.00 11.19 3.55
N SER A 29 -13.08 11.61 2.29
CA SER A 29 -11.93 11.64 1.40
C SER A 29 -11.19 12.97 1.51
N CYS A 30 -9.86 12.91 1.64
CA CYS A 30 -9.02 14.08 1.83
C CYS A 30 -7.63 13.92 1.19
N ALA A 31 -6.85 14.96 1.22
CA ALA A 31 -5.49 14.99 0.71
C ALA A 31 -5.38 14.46 -0.74
N SER A 32 -4.38 13.61 -1.01
CA SER A 32 -4.11 13.09 -2.35
C SER A 32 -5.24 12.22 -2.92
N ALA A 33 -6.19 11.75 -2.11
CA ALA A 33 -7.33 11.00 -2.59
C ALA A 33 -8.26 11.84 -3.50
N ASN A 34 -8.26 13.17 -3.33
CA ASN A 34 -9.08 14.11 -4.10
C ASN A 34 -8.37 14.73 -5.30
N LEU A 35 -7.08 14.43 -5.52
CA LEU A 35 -6.27 15.10 -6.52
C LEU A 35 -6.17 14.28 -7.81
N VAL A 36 -6.43 14.93 -8.95
CA VAL A 36 -6.36 14.33 -10.30
C VAL A 36 -4.97 13.79 -10.60
N ASP A 37 -3.92 14.53 -10.24
CA ASP A 37 -2.52 14.14 -10.45
C ASP A 37 -2.14 12.83 -9.73
N TYR A 38 -2.91 12.45 -8.70
CA TYR A 38 -2.74 11.22 -7.91
C TYR A 38 -3.78 10.15 -8.22
N GLY A 39 -4.52 10.34 -9.34
CA GLY A 39 -5.52 9.39 -9.85
C GLY A 39 -6.89 9.51 -9.19
N GLU A 40 -7.13 10.60 -8.42
CA GLU A 40 -8.44 11.00 -7.89
C GLU A 40 -9.29 9.80 -7.40
N VAL A 41 -8.73 9.03 -6.46
CA VAL A 41 -9.39 7.80 -5.99
C VAL A 41 -10.73 8.06 -5.31
N ALA A 42 -10.98 9.30 -4.86
CA ALA A 42 -12.29 9.71 -4.37
C ALA A 42 -13.39 9.53 -5.42
N LEU A 43 -13.10 9.81 -6.69
CA LEU A 43 -14.04 9.59 -7.80
C LEU A 43 -14.36 8.10 -7.99
N GLN A 44 -13.37 7.23 -7.79
CA GLN A 44 -13.60 5.79 -7.77
C GLN A 44 -14.50 5.38 -6.60
N ALA A 45 -14.23 5.90 -5.41
CA ALA A 45 -15.05 5.63 -4.22
C ALA A 45 -16.50 6.10 -4.41
N GLU A 46 -16.72 7.24 -5.07
CA GLU A 46 -18.06 7.73 -5.40
C GLU A 46 -18.83 6.81 -6.37
N ARG A 47 -18.11 6.20 -7.31
CA ARG A 47 -18.70 5.22 -8.25
C ARG A 47 -19.04 3.91 -7.55
N ASP A 48 -18.14 3.43 -6.68
CA ASP A 48 -18.32 2.18 -5.96
C ASP A 48 -19.38 2.30 -4.84
N PHE A 49 -19.51 3.48 -4.22
CA PHE A 49 -20.41 3.78 -3.09
C PHE A 49 -21.15 5.11 -3.30
N PRO A 50 -22.16 5.17 -4.19
CA PRO A 50 -22.88 6.41 -4.49
C PRO A 50 -23.52 7.02 -3.24
N GLY A 51 -23.30 8.33 -3.06
CA GLY A 51 -23.84 9.08 -1.91
C GLY A 51 -23.14 8.85 -0.56
N LYS A 52 -22.09 8.04 -0.52
CA LYS A 52 -21.33 7.73 0.71
C LYS A 52 -20.02 8.52 0.86
N VAL A 53 -19.67 9.40 -0.07
CA VAL A 53 -18.38 10.11 -0.05
C VAL A 53 -18.57 11.59 0.28
N ARG A 54 -17.86 12.06 1.31
CA ARG A 54 -17.70 13.47 1.67
C ARG A 54 -16.27 13.91 1.34
N ARG A 55 -16.11 14.81 0.37
CA ARG A 55 -14.77 15.34 0.01
C ARG A 55 -14.37 16.50 0.92
N VAL A 56 -13.12 16.48 1.39
CA VAL A 56 -12.48 17.53 2.20
C VAL A 56 -11.26 18.03 1.43
N TYR A 57 -11.27 19.26 1.02
CA TYR A 57 -10.16 19.88 0.29
C TYR A 57 -9.28 20.69 1.25
N SER A 58 -8.04 20.25 1.42
CA SER A 58 -7.09 20.84 2.37
C SER A 58 -5.67 20.94 1.85
N THR A 59 -5.41 20.46 0.62
CA THR A 59 -4.04 20.39 0.08
C THR A 59 -3.60 21.72 -0.47
N LEU A 60 -2.47 22.23 0.04
CA LEU A 60 -1.81 23.44 -0.45
C LEU A 60 -0.90 23.10 -1.64
N ALA A 61 -0.74 24.03 -2.56
CA ALA A 61 0.23 23.91 -3.63
C ALA A 61 1.67 24.01 -3.05
N GLY A 62 2.50 23.00 -3.29
CA GLY A 62 3.90 22.97 -2.88
C GLY A 62 4.37 21.57 -2.47
N ASN A 63 5.66 21.28 -2.67
CA ASN A 63 6.27 19.99 -2.41
C ASN A 63 7.41 20.10 -1.37
N THR A 64 7.21 20.92 -0.33
CA THR A 64 8.19 21.11 0.74
C THR A 64 7.70 20.49 2.05
N LEU A 65 8.62 20.14 2.94
CA LEU A 65 8.29 19.69 4.29
C LEU A 65 7.44 20.71 5.05
N GLN A 66 7.68 22.00 4.81
CA GLN A 66 6.89 23.08 5.41
C GLN A 66 5.43 23.06 4.90
N THR A 67 5.20 22.85 3.60
CA THR A 67 3.84 22.75 3.06
C THR A 67 3.13 21.51 3.57
N THR A 68 3.79 20.36 3.71
CA THR A 68 3.24 19.15 4.33
C THR A 68 2.76 19.42 5.77
N ALA A 69 3.55 20.14 6.57
CA ALA A 69 3.16 20.49 7.93
C ALA A 69 1.95 21.45 7.97
N LYS A 70 1.89 22.41 7.03
CA LYS A 70 0.73 23.30 6.89
C LYS A 70 -0.52 22.57 6.42
N ASP A 71 -0.39 21.63 5.47
CA ASP A 71 -1.48 20.77 5.00
C ASP A 71 -2.12 20.01 6.17
N ALA A 72 -1.30 19.45 7.07
CA ALA A 72 -1.79 18.79 8.27
C ALA A 72 -2.64 19.74 9.15
N GLY A 73 -2.20 21.00 9.31
CA GLY A 73 -2.95 21.99 10.09
C GLY A 73 -4.31 22.36 9.46
N VAL A 74 -4.32 22.63 8.14
CA VAL A 74 -5.56 22.93 7.39
C VAL A 74 -6.50 21.73 7.39
N LEU A 75 -5.97 20.53 7.21
CA LEU A 75 -6.76 19.30 7.25
C LEU A 75 -7.37 19.07 8.63
N LEU A 76 -6.64 19.35 9.72
CA LEU A 76 -7.16 19.21 11.09
C LEU A 76 -8.39 20.09 11.32
N GLN A 77 -8.33 21.36 10.93
CA GLN A 77 -9.47 22.27 11.03
C GLN A 77 -10.66 21.76 10.22
N SER A 78 -10.44 21.39 8.96
CA SER A 78 -11.52 20.91 8.09
C SER A 78 -12.17 19.61 8.59
N LEU A 79 -11.37 18.69 9.13
CA LEU A 79 -11.88 17.43 9.69
C LEU A 79 -12.63 17.65 11.01
N ALA A 80 -12.23 18.62 11.82
CA ALA A 80 -12.96 18.97 13.03
C ALA A 80 -14.40 19.41 12.71
N ASP A 81 -14.56 20.28 11.69
CA ASP A 81 -15.89 20.73 11.25
C ASP A 81 -16.71 19.57 10.65
N VAL A 82 -16.08 18.74 9.82
CA VAL A 82 -16.73 17.59 9.17
C VAL A 82 -17.19 16.56 10.20
N PHE A 83 -16.38 16.22 11.19
CA PHE A 83 -16.76 15.26 12.23
C PHE A 83 -17.83 15.80 13.15
N ALA A 84 -17.84 17.10 13.43
CA ALA A 84 -18.95 17.73 14.16
C ALA A 84 -20.26 17.70 13.39
N ASP A 85 -20.22 17.85 12.05
CA ASP A 85 -21.40 17.83 11.18
C ASP A 85 -22.00 16.43 11.02
N ILE A 86 -21.15 15.40 10.87
CA ILE A 86 -21.62 14.02 10.65
C ILE A 86 -21.82 13.20 11.94
N ASP A 87 -21.30 13.65 13.06
CA ASP A 87 -21.36 13.00 14.38
C ASP A 87 -21.17 11.46 14.33
N PRO A 88 -19.98 10.98 13.88
CA PRO A 88 -19.77 9.55 13.69
C PRO A 88 -19.55 8.84 15.03
N ALA A 89 -20.12 7.66 15.19
CA ALA A 89 -19.89 6.83 16.36
C ALA A 89 -18.43 6.30 16.47
N ILE A 90 -17.71 6.25 15.34
CA ILE A 90 -16.30 5.81 15.27
C ILE A 90 -15.67 6.36 14.01
N VAL A 91 -14.39 6.75 14.10
CA VAL A 91 -13.55 7.13 12.96
C VAL A 91 -12.55 6.02 12.68
N VAL A 92 -12.52 5.52 11.43
CA VAL A 92 -11.57 4.50 10.98
C VAL A 92 -10.42 5.18 10.25
N VAL A 93 -9.20 4.91 10.69
CA VAL A 93 -7.95 5.35 10.05
C VAL A 93 -7.09 4.15 9.66
N MET A 94 -6.28 4.29 8.59
CA MET A 94 -5.46 3.19 8.08
C MET A 94 -4.00 3.57 7.95
N ALA A 95 -3.13 2.74 8.52
CA ALA A 95 -1.67 2.76 8.38
C ALA A 95 -1.01 4.03 8.98
N ASP A 96 -0.18 4.73 8.21
CA ASP A 96 0.93 5.54 8.74
C ASP A 96 1.12 6.89 8.06
N ARG A 97 0.15 7.37 7.31
CA ARG A 97 0.25 8.69 6.69
C ARG A 97 -0.07 9.80 7.69
N TYR A 98 0.59 10.97 7.52
CA TYR A 98 0.33 12.13 8.40
C TYR A 98 -1.14 12.56 8.37
N GLU A 99 -1.83 12.40 7.26
CA GLU A 99 -3.25 12.73 7.15
C GLU A 99 -4.13 11.82 8.02
N THR A 100 -3.73 10.56 8.21
CA THR A 100 -4.45 9.65 9.13
C THR A 100 -4.23 10.04 10.58
N LEU A 101 -3.04 10.54 10.93
CA LEU A 101 -2.78 11.10 12.25
C LEU A 101 -3.65 12.34 12.49
N THR A 102 -3.76 13.21 11.50
CA THR A 102 -4.62 14.40 11.56
C THR A 102 -6.08 14.02 11.82
N ALA A 103 -6.59 12.99 11.14
CA ALA A 103 -7.94 12.47 11.36
C ALA A 103 -8.11 11.87 12.78
N SER A 104 -7.10 11.16 13.27
CA SER A 104 -7.10 10.62 14.63
C SER A 104 -7.15 11.73 15.69
N ILE A 105 -6.39 12.81 15.50
CA ILE A 105 -6.40 13.97 16.40
C ILE A 105 -7.77 14.64 16.36
N ALA A 106 -8.32 14.94 15.18
CA ALA A 106 -9.63 15.59 15.02
C ALA A 106 -10.74 14.81 15.71
N ALA A 107 -10.76 13.48 15.55
CA ALA A 107 -11.73 12.61 16.19
C ALA A 107 -11.55 12.58 17.72
N ARG A 108 -10.31 12.36 18.18
CA ARG A 108 -10.02 12.15 19.59
C ARG A 108 -10.37 13.35 20.47
N TYR A 109 -10.10 14.56 19.97
CA TYR A 109 -10.43 15.80 20.70
C TYR A 109 -11.93 16.15 20.69
N GLN A 110 -12.72 15.45 19.87
CA GLN A 110 -14.19 15.49 19.91
C GLN A 110 -14.80 14.30 20.65
N ASN A 111 -13.99 13.54 21.40
CA ASN A 111 -14.41 12.32 22.10
C ASN A 111 -14.97 11.22 21.20
N ILE A 112 -14.65 11.24 19.90
CA ILE A 112 -15.03 10.20 18.95
C ILE A 112 -13.96 9.09 18.99
N PRO A 113 -14.34 7.82 19.24
CA PRO A 113 -13.40 6.72 19.24
C PRO A 113 -12.75 6.52 17.87
N VAL A 114 -11.45 6.19 17.85
CA VAL A 114 -10.70 5.88 16.64
C VAL A 114 -10.44 4.38 16.54
N ALA A 115 -10.66 3.81 15.37
CA ALA A 115 -10.24 2.46 15.01
C ALA A 115 -9.05 2.53 14.05
N HIS A 116 -7.90 2.00 14.46
CA HIS A 116 -6.67 2.01 13.67
C HIS A 116 -6.42 0.66 13.01
N ILE A 117 -6.40 0.64 11.67
CA ILE A 117 -6.11 -0.54 10.87
C ILE A 117 -4.64 -0.54 10.46
N GLN A 118 -3.96 -1.69 10.55
CA GLN A 118 -2.52 -1.87 10.28
C GLN A 118 -1.60 -1.09 11.23
N GLY A 119 -2.01 -0.91 12.49
CA GLY A 119 -1.13 -0.47 13.57
C GLY A 119 -0.08 -1.53 13.93
N GLY A 120 1.01 -1.12 14.59
CA GLY A 120 2.03 -2.01 15.16
C GLY A 120 3.04 -2.59 14.16
N GLU A 121 2.88 -2.42 12.85
CA GLU A 121 3.92 -2.81 11.90
C GLU A 121 5.13 -1.89 12.00
N ARG A 122 6.30 -2.41 11.60
CA ARG A 122 7.55 -1.63 11.46
C ARG A 122 8.01 -1.68 10.01
N SER A 123 8.27 -0.53 9.43
CA SER A 123 8.87 -0.38 8.10
C SER A 123 10.35 0.00 8.18
N GLY A 124 10.76 0.64 9.27
CA GLY A 124 12.13 1.09 9.49
C GLY A 124 12.36 2.52 9.00
N ASN A 125 11.30 3.31 8.79
CA ASN A 125 11.35 4.69 8.34
C ASN A 125 10.50 5.62 9.25
N VAL A 126 10.44 6.91 8.90
CA VAL A 126 9.71 7.95 9.66
C VAL A 126 8.21 7.64 9.82
N ASP A 127 7.61 6.87 8.92
CA ASP A 127 6.19 6.51 8.99
C ASP A 127 5.86 5.66 10.23
N ASP A 128 6.86 5.00 10.81
CA ASP A 128 6.69 4.23 12.05
C ASP A 128 6.25 5.11 13.23
N VAL A 129 6.77 6.33 13.32
CA VAL A 129 6.40 7.29 14.37
C VAL A 129 4.93 7.72 14.21
N VAL A 130 4.50 7.98 12.98
CA VAL A 130 3.10 8.34 12.68
C VAL A 130 2.16 7.16 12.98
N ARG A 131 2.57 5.94 12.65
CA ARG A 131 1.81 4.72 12.94
C ARG A 131 1.64 4.49 14.43
N ASP A 132 2.70 4.66 15.20
CA ASP A 132 2.66 4.54 16.67
C ASP A 132 1.77 5.61 17.29
N ALA A 133 1.84 6.87 16.83
CA ALA A 133 0.98 7.94 17.27
C ALA A 133 -0.51 7.68 16.97
N ASN A 134 -0.83 7.18 15.77
CA ASN A 134 -2.19 6.72 15.45
C ASN A 134 -2.66 5.61 16.40
N SER A 135 -1.79 4.63 16.68
CA SER A 135 -2.11 3.55 17.62
C SER A 135 -2.34 4.10 19.04
N ALA A 136 -1.53 5.05 19.51
CA ALA A 136 -1.69 5.64 20.83
C ALA A 136 -3.00 6.44 20.98
N LEU A 137 -3.49 7.06 19.91
CA LEU A 137 -4.77 7.77 19.89
C LEU A 137 -5.99 6.87 19.70
N ALA A 138 -5.80 5.65 19.17
CA ALA A 138 -6.90 4.75 18.86
C ALA A 138 -7.46 4.04 20.11
N ALA A 139 -8.78 3.80 20.10
CA ALA A 139 -9.49 2.98 21.08
C ALA A 139 -9.54 1.50 20.64
N TYR A 140 -9.55 1.25 19.33
CA TYR A 140 -9.68 -0.08 18.75
C TYR A 140 -8.58 -0.31 17.72
N HIS A 141 -7.97 -1.50 17.71
CA HIS A 141 -6.81 -1.81 16.92
C HIS A 141 -7.03 -3.05 16.05
N PHE A 142 -6.70 -2.95 14.77
CA PHE A 142 -6.79 -4.03 13.80
C PHE A 142 -5.40 -4.25 13.14
N PRO A 143 -4.42 -4.78 13.89
CA PRO A 143 -3.11 -5.12 13.35
C PRO A 143 -3.22 -6.27 12.36
N ALA A 144 -2.27 -6.34 11.40
CA ALA A 144 -2.30 -7.33 10.35
C ALA A 144 -1.58 -8.64 10.70
N THR A 145 -0.72 -8.64 11.73
CA THR A 145 0.07 -9.81 12.14
C THR A 145 0.05 -9.97 13.66
N HIS A 146 0.46 -11.15 14.12
CA HIS A 146 0.57 -11.41 15.55
C HIS A 146 1.63 -10.52 16.23
N LEU A 147 2.79 -10.34 15.59
CA LEU A 147 3.85 -9.49 16.14
C LEU A 147 3.42 -8.01 16.20
N ALA A 148 2.69 -7.55 15.20
CA ALA A 148 2.09 -6.21 15.22
C ALA A 148 1.08 -6.05 16.37
N SER A 149 0.30 -7.10 16.67
CA SER A 149 -0.62 -7.11 17.83
C SER A 149 0.12 -6.95 19.17
N LEU A 150 1.22 -7.68 19.33
CA LEU A 150 2.06 -7.59 20.54
C LEU A 150 2.65 -6.19 20.71
N ARG A 151 3.11 -5.57 19.62
CA ARG A 151 3.63 -4.18 19.63
C ARG A 151 2.56 -3.16 20.00
N VAL A 152 1.36 -3.29 19.43
CA VAL A 152 0.23 -2.42 19.79
C VAL A 152 -0.09 -2.58 21.27
N HIS A 153 -0.16 -3.81 21.77
CA HIS A 153 -0.40 -4.05 23.19
C HIS A 153 0.69 -3.42 24.08
N SER A 154 1.94 -3.62 23.74
CA SER A 154 3.08 -3.04 24.48
C SER A 154 3.06 -1.50 24.46
N LEU A 155 2.65 -0.89 23.36
CA LEU A 155 2.59 0.57 23.20
C LEU A 155 1.42 1.19 23.96
N THR A 156 0.24 0.54 23.94
CA THR A 156 -1.03 1.18 24.35
C THR A 156 -1.62 0.60 25.63
N GLY A 157 -1.22 -0.61 26.03
CA GLY A 157 -1.88 -1.39 27.09
C GLY A 157 -3.30 -1.86 26.73
N SER A 158 -3.78 -1.59 25.52
CA SER A 158 -5.14 -1.88 25.09
C SER A 158 -5.42 -3.38 25.07
N GLN A 159 -6.66 -3.76 25.45
CA GLN A 159 -7.21 -5.12 25.29
C GLN A 159 -8.10 -5.21 24.01
N HIS A 160 -8.39 -4.09 23.35
CA HIS A 160 -9.23 -4.03 22.16
C HIS A 160 -8.38 -4.18 20.89
N ILE A 161 -7.69 -5.33 20.77
CA ILE A 161 -6.80 -5.66 19.66
C ILE A 161 -7.38 -6.88 18.93
N TYR A 162 -7.69 -6.70 17.64
CA TYR A 162 -8.36 -7.68 16.81
C TYR A 162 -7.49 -8.00 15.59
N ASN A 163 -6.68 -9.05 15.66
CA ASN A 163 -5.86 -9.50 14.54
C ASN A 163 -6.67 -10.33 13.56
N TYR A 164 -7.15 -9.69 12.50
CA TYR A 164 -7.89 -10.35 11.42
C TYR A 164 -7.09 -10.44 10.11
N GLY A 165 -5.86 -9.94 10.09
CA GLY A 165 -5.02 -9.87 8.91
C GLY A 165 -5.16 -8.54 8.15
N CYS A 166 -4.53 -8.50 6.98
CA CYS A 166 -4.53 -7.34 6.08
C CYS A 166 -5.63 -7.48 5.03
N PRO A 167 -6.53 -6.50 4.87
CA PRO A 167 -7.60 -6.57 3.87
C PRO A 167 -7.13 -6.64 2.41
N SER A 168 -5.87 -6.28 2.12
CA SER A 168 -5.33 -6.47 0.76
C SER A 168 -5.18 -7.95 0.38
N ILE A 169 -5.12 -8.85 1.36
CA ILE A 169 -5.09 -10.29 1.12
C ILE A 169 -6.45 -10.80 0.63
N ASP A 170 -7.55 -10.18 1.07
CA ASP A 170 -8.89 -10.48 0.57
C ASP A 170 -8.96 -10.23 -0.94
N LEU A 171 -8.39 -9.09 -1.37
CA LEU A 171 -8.31 -8.74 -2.78
C LEU A 171 -7.38 -9.69 -3.56
N ALA A 172 -6.26 -10.12 -2.95
CA ALA A 172 -5.35 -11.09 -3.54
C ALA A 172 -6.04 -12.45 -3.75
N LYS A 173 -6.80 -12.91 -2.76
CA LYS A 173 -7.62 -14.14 -2.85
C LYS A 173 -8.67 -14.05 -3.97
N GLN A 174 -9.38 -12.93 -4.05
CA GLN A 174 -10.36 -12.70 -5.11
C GLN A 174 -9.72 -12.64 -6.50
N ALA A 175 -8.53 -12.04 -6.61
CA ALA A 175 -7.82 -11.93 -7.88
C ALA A 175 -7.43 -13.30 -8.47
N LEU A 176 -7.21 -14.31 -7.65
CA LEU A 176 -6.93 -15.67 -8.13
C LEU A 176 -8.11 -16.32 -8.87
N LEU A 177 -9.33 -15.81 -8.67
CA LEU A 177 -10.53 -16.28 -9.39
C LEU A 177 -10.69 -15.62 -10.76
N ASP A 178 -9.93 -14.55 -11.05
CA ASP A 178 -10.00 -13.86 -12.32
C ASP A 178 -9.20 -14.62 -13.41
N PRO A 179 -9.54 -14.44 -14.70
CA PRO A 179 -8.73 -14.98 -15.78
C PRO A 179 -7.32 -14.40 -15.75
N PRO A 180 -6.33 -15.10 -16.37
CA PRO A 180 -4.99 -14.56 -16.54
C PRO A 180 -5.00 -13.20 -17.25
N VAL A 181 -4.13 -12.28 -16.79
CA VAL A 181 -3.99 -10.93 -17.37
C VAL A 181 -3.09 -10.99 -18.59
N THR A 182 -3.43 -10.19 -19.60
CA THR A 182 -2.63 -10.00 -20.81
C THR A 182 -2.01 -8.60 -20.86
N VAL A 183 -0.98 -8.41 -21.68
CA VAL A 183 -0.30 -7.11 -21.81
C VAL A 183 -1.22 -6.01 -22.36
N GLN A 184 -2.18 -6.37 -23.23
CA GLN A 184 -3.15 -5.45 -23.80
C GLN A 184 -4.09 -4.84 -22.74
N GLU A 185 -4.39 -5.61 -21.70
CA GLU A 185 -5.31 -5.17 -20.64
C GLU A 185 -4.68 -4.20 -19.65
N ILE A 186 -3.35 -4.12 -19.57
CA ILE A 186 -2.67 -3.22 -18.63
C ILE A 186 -2.28 -1.88 -19.27
N GLY A 187 -2.32 -1.79 -20.61
CA GLY A 187 -1.83 -0.62 -21.34
C GLY A 187 -0.33 -0.40 -21.11
N GLY A 188 0.16 0.74 -21.55
CA GLY A 188 1.59 1.07 -21.40
C GLY A 188 2.33 1.08 -22.72
N ALA A 189 3.66 0.90 -22.69
CA ALA A 189 4.53 0.92 -23.85
C ALA A 189 5.69 -0.06 -23.71
N GLY A 190 6.15 -0.61 -24.83
CA GLY A 190 7.28 -1.54 -24.89
C GLY A 190 6.95 -2.85 -25.62
N ALA A 191 7.71 -3.90 -25.34
CA ALA A 191 7.51 -5.19 -25.96
C ALA A 191 6.15 -5.82 -25.58
N PRO A 192 5.53 -6.59 -26.47
CA PRO A 192 4.32 -7.36 -26.15
C PRO A 192 4.69 -8.60 -25.34
N LEU A 193 4.86 -8.44 -24.04
CA LEU A 193 5.21 -9.53 -23.14
C LEU A 193 4.10 -10.60 -23.10
N ASP A 194 4.50 -11.87 -23.14
CA ASP A 194 3.61 -13.00 -22.86
C ASP A 194 3.70 -13.37 -21.38
N PHE A 195 2.68 -13.02 -20.62
CA PHE A 195 2.61 -13.30 -19.18
C PHE A 195 2.33 -14.77 -18.83
N ASN A 196 2.19 -15.66 -19.81
CA ASN A 196 2.22 -17.11 -19.60
C ASN A 196 3.65 -17.69 -19.60
N GLN A 197 4.63 -16.91 -20.04
CA GLN A 197 6.03 -17.25 -19.98
C GLN A 197 6.68 -16.66 -18.72
N ARG A 198 7.97 -16.97 -18.51
CA ARG A 198 8.71 -16.41 -17.38
C ARG A 198 8.96 -14.91 -17.58
N PHE A 199 8.60 -14.11 -16.59
CA PHE A 199 8.87 -12.67 -16.56
C PHE A 199 9.05 -12.18 -15.12
N ALA A 200 9.73 -11.05 -14.97
CA ALA A 200 9.83 -10.32 -13.72
C ALA A 200 8.85 -9.15 -13.69
N ILE A 201 8.26 -8.87 -12.53
CA ILE A 201 7.65 -7.56 -12.26
C ILE A 201 8.68 -6.73 -11.50
N VAL A 202 9.03 -5.55 -12.03
CA VAL A 202 9.85 -4.56 -11.33
C VAL A 202 8.93 -3.51 -10.72
N LEU A 203 8.89 -3.47 -9.38
CA LEU A 203 8.11 -2.51 -8.60
C LEU A 203 8.99 -1.92 -7.49
N HIS A 204 9.76 -0.91 -7.89
CA HIS A 204 10.75 -0.26 -7.05
C HIS A 204 10.42 1.23 -6.85
N HIS A 205 10.42 1.64 -5.59
CA HIS A 205 10.18 3.02 -5.16
C HIS A 205 11.50 3.64 -4.70
N PRO A 206 11.71 4.96 -4.88
CA PRO A 206 12.87 5.62 -4.30
C PRO A 206 12.85 5.49 -2.77
N GLU A 207 14.02 5.36 -2.18
CA GLU A 207 14.17 5.45 -0.73
C GLU A 207 14.15 6.94 -0.33
N THR A 208 13.13 7.33 0.42
CA THR A 208 12.87 8.73 0.76
C THR A 208 13.97 9.38 1.59
N GLU A 209 14.77 8.57 2.28
CA GLU A 209 15.94 9.01 3.04
C GLU A 209 17.16 9.31 2.14
N GLN A 210 17.20 8.73 0.92
CA GLN A 210 18.29 8.87 -0.05
C GLN A 210 17.78 9.21 -1.46
N PRO A 211 16.99 10.28 -1.63
CA PRO A 211 16.31 10.56 -2.91
C PRO A 211 17.30 10.83 -4.06
N ASN A 212 18.52 11.30 -3.77
CA ASN A 212 19.56 11.54 -4.76
C ASN A 212 20.14 10.25 -5.36
N GLU A 213 20.08 9.12 -4.63
CA GLU A 213 20.53 7.81 -5.09
C GLU A 213 19.51 7.06 -5.93
N ALA A 214 18.29 7.56 -6.05
CA ALA A 214 17.18 6.89 -6.70
C ALA A 214 17.47 6.48 -8.16
N PHE A 215 18.30 7.24 -8.89
CA PHE A 215 18.75 6.86 -10.23
C PHE A 215 19.66 5.63 -10.20
N ASN A 216 20.67 5.62 -9.36
CA ASN A 216 21.63 4.52 -9.24
C ASN A 216 20.96 3.25 -8.72
N GLN A 217 20.12 3.39 -7.69
CA GLN A 217 19.34 2.28 -7.11
C GLN A 217 18.48 1.61 -8.18
N MET A 218 17.67 2.38 -8.91
CA MET A 218 16.81 1.81 -9.97
C MET A 218 17.60 1.24 -11.12
N ARG A 219 18.72 1.87 -11.52
CA ARG A 219 19.62 1.33 -12.56
C ARG A 219 20.17 -0.03 -12.15
N THR A 220 20.68 -0.19 -10.93
CA THR A 220 21.18 -1.46 -10.40
C THR A 220 20.11 -2.55 -10.44
N VAL A 221 18.89 -2.24 -10.03
CA VAL A 221 17.76 -3.19 -10.10
C VAL A 221 17.47 -3.62 -11.53
N LEU A 222 17.39 -2.67 -12.47
CA LEU A 222 17.09 -2.97 -13.88
C LEU A 222 18.23 -3.75 -14.56
N ASP A 223 19.47 -3.38 -14.32
CA ASP A 223 20.64 -4.10 -14.83
C ASP A 223 20.70 -5.53 -14.30
N GLY A 224 20.34 -5.74 -13.02
CA GLY A 224 20.23 -7.07 -12.42
C GLY A 224 19.16 -7.93 -13.10
N VAL A 225 17.95 -7.42 -13.33
CA VAL A 225 16.88 -8.16 -14.02
C VAL A 225 17.27 -8.50 -15.46
N ARG A 226 17.88 -7.55 -16.17
CA ARG A 226 18.35 -7.73 -17.53
C ARG A 226 19.44 -8.80 -17.59
N GLN A 227 20.45 -8.75 -16.72
CA GLN A 227 21.55 -9.73 -16.66
C GLN A 227 21.05 -11.13 -16.27
N ALA A 228 19.98 -11.22 -15.49
CA ALA A 228 19.31 -12.48 -15.19
C ALA A 228 18.53 -13.07 -16.38
N GLY A 229 18.49 -12.37 -17.53
CA GLY A 229 17.83 -12.82 -18.75
C GLY A 229 16.30 -12.87 -18.65
N LEU A 230 15.70 -12.09 -17.76
CA LEU A 230 14.25 -12.08 -17.56
C LEU A 230 13.60 -10.93 -18.35
N PRO A 231 12.57 -11.20 -19.18
CA PRO A 231 11.66 -10.16 -19.65
C PRO A 231 11.05 -9.44 -18.47
N ALA A 232 10.84 -8.12 -18.57
CA ALA A 232 10.39 -7.34 -17.41
C ALA A 232 9.17 -6.46 -17.69
N LEU A 233 8.17 -6.58 -16.83
CA LEU A 233 7.15 -5.57 -16.65
C LEU A 233 7.63 -4.57 -15.60
N ILE A 234 7.86 -3.33 -16.02
CA ILE A 234 8.32 -2.25 -15.15
C ILE A 234 7.13 -1.35 -14.82
N ILE A 235 6.75 -1.30 -13.54
CA ILE A 235 5.71 -0.40 -13.06
C ILE A 235 6.37 0.91 -12.64
N TRP A 236 5.88 2.03 -13.20
CA TRP A 236 6.41 3.35 -12.90
C TRP A 236 6.34 3.66 -11.41
N PRO A 237 7.37 4.33 -10.87
CA PRO A 237 7.44 4.69 -9.45
C PRO A 237 6.27 5.57 -9.04
N GLY A 238 5.89 5.49 -7.77
CA GLY A 238 4.92 6.36 -7.13
C GLY A 238 5.38 7.81 -7.02
N GLN A 239 4.69 8.60 -6.21
CA GLN A 239 4.92 10.04 -6.06
C GLN A 239 5.91 10.37 -4.92
N ASP A 240 6.84 9.50 -4.63
CA ASP A 240 7.83 9.69 -3.57
C ASP A 240 8.97 10.63 -4.04
N ALA A 241 9.67 11.26 -3.11
CA ALA A 241 10.88 12.03 -3.40
C ALA A 241 11.90 11.14 -4.13
N GLY A 242 12.52 11.64 -5.21
CA GLY A 242 13.41 10.83 -6.09
C GLY A 242 12.71 10.16 -7.28
N ARG A 243 11.37 10.26 -7.39
CA ARG A 243 10.59 9.68 -8.50
C ARG A 243 11.15 10.01 -9.88
N ASP A 244 11.51 11.26 -10.14
CA ASP A 244 11.96 11.70 -11.47
C ASP A 244 13.31 11.07 -11.84
N LEU A 245 14.19 10.88 -10.84
CA LEU A 245 15.45 10.16 -11.01
C LEU A 245 15.22 8.67 -11.29
N THR A 246 14.31 8.03 -10.57
CA THR A 246 13.88 6.65 -10.83
C THR A 246 13.30 6.51 -12.25
N ALA A 247 12.39 7.40 -12.65
CA ALA A 247 11.81 7.41 -13.98
C ALA A 247 12.86 7.68 -15.08
N LYS A 248 13.87 8.51 -14.80
CA LYS A 248 15.01 8.73 -15.70
C LYS A 248 15.84 7.46 -15.86
N ALA A 249 16.10 6.71 -14.78
CA ALA A 249 16.83 5.44 -14.86
C ALA A 249 16.10 4.42 -15.73
N VAL A 250 14.76 4.29 -15.57
CA VAL A 250 13.95 3.41 -16.43
C VAL A 250 14.16 3.77 -17.92
N ARG A 251 13.99 5.04 -18.29
CA ARG A 251 14.16 5.48 -19.69
C ARG A 251 15.57 5.20 -20.20
N VAL A 252 16.60 5.57 -19.43
CA VAL A 252 18.01 5.42 -19.86
C VAL A 252 18.35 3.95 -20.07
N VAL A 253 18.02 3.06 -19.13
CA VAL A 253 18.36 1.64 -19.24
C VAL A 253 17.59 0.96 -20.38
N THR A 254 16.28 1.20 -20.50
CA THR A 254 15.48 0.58 -21.57
C THR A 254 15.87 1.08 -22.97
N GLN A 255 16.24 2.35 -23.11
CA GLN A 255 16.73 2.90 -24.39
C GLN A 255 18.12 2.39 -24.75
N LYS A 256 19.01 2.19 -23.76
CA LYS A 256 20.36 1.66 -23.96
C LYS A 256 20.35 0.19 -24.37
N HIS A 257 19.32 -0.56 -23.98
CA HIS A 257 19.19 -2.00 -24.17
C HIS A 257 17.88 -2.35 -24.91
N PRO A 258 17.73 -1.96 -26.19
CA PRO A 258 16.52 -2.23 -26.97
C PRO A 258 16.30 -3.73 -27.22
N GLU A 259 17.33 -4.55 -27.11
CA GLU A 259 17.26 -6.01 -27.20
C GLU A 259 16.58 -6.65 -25.98
N TRP A 260 16.53 -5.96 -24.84
CA TRP A 260 15.89 -6.46 -23.64
C TRP A 260 14.37 -6.29 -23.71
N SER A 261 13.65 -7.39 -23.64
CA SER A 261 12.19 -7.40 -23.72
C SER A 261 11.57 -6.76 -22.46
N THR A 262 11.15 -5.52 -22.59
CA THR A 262 10.54 -4.75 -21.50
C THR A 262 9.21 -4.14 -21.89
N HIS A 263 8.29 -4.09 -20.93
CA HIS A 263 7.04 -3.34 -21.01
C HIS A 263 6.92 -2.42 -19.81
N THR A 264 6.53 -1.17 -20.04
CA THR A 264 6.37 -0.17 -18.97
C THR A 264 4.94 0.27 -18.85
N CYS A 265 4.38 0.33 -17.63
CA CYS A 265 3.05 0.88 -17.39
C CYS A 265 3.03 1.83 -16.19
N ARG A 266 2.13 2.82 -16.20
CA ARG A 266 2.01 3.81 -15.11
C ARG A 266 1.26 3.29 -13.89
N GLY A 267 0.49 2.25 -14.06
CA GLY A 267 -0.25 1.60 -12.99
C GLY A 267 -1.26 0.61 -13.53
N VAL A 268 -1.54 -0.38 -12.75
CA VAL A 268 -2.53 -1.41 -13.04
C VAL A 268 -3.61 -1.34 -11.95
N ALA A 269 -4.87 -1.58 -12.32
CA ALA A 269 -5.95 -1.66 -11.32
C ALA A 269 -5.59 -2.71 -10.25
N PRO A 270 -5.82 -2.45 -8.96
CA PRO A 270 -5.29 -3.27 -7.87
C PRO A 270 -5.56 -4.76 -7.99
N ARG A 271 -6.81 -5.16 -8.26
CA ARG A 271 -7.17 -6.58 -8.41
C ARG A 271 -6.49 -7.22 -9.63
N ARG A 272 -6.41 -6.49 -10.74
CA ARG A 272 -5.70 -6.92 -11.95
C ARG A 272 -4.19 -7.04 -11.70
N PHE A 273 -3.59 -6.08 -10.95
CA PHE A 273 -2.19 -6.16 -10.54
C PHE A 273 -1.91 -7.43 -9.72
N LEU A 274 -2.77 -7.77 -8.76
CA LEU A 274 -2.60 -8.97 -7.92
C LEU A 274 -2.74 -10.26 -8.74
N ARG A 275 -3.64 -10.29 -9.72
CA ARG A 275 -3.75 -11.40 -10.66
C ARG A 275 -2.49 -11.52 -11.53
N LEU A 276 -1.98 -10.40 -12.04
CA LEU A 276 -0.74 -10.34 -12.80
C LEU A 276 0.47 -10.75 -11.96
N LEU A 277 0.54 -10.29 -10.70
CA LEU A 277 1.57 -10.69 -9.76
C LEU A 277 1.60 -12.22 -9.57
N SER A 278 0.44 -12.87 -9.46
CA SER A 278 0.37 -14.33 -9.34
C SER A 278 0.88 -15.10 -10.56
N GLN A 279 1.03 -14.45 -11.72
CA GLN A 279 1.60 -15.02 -12.93
C GLN A 279 3.12 -14.80 -13.03
N ALA A 280 3.68 -13.85 -12.27
CA ALA A 280 5.09 -13.50 -12.34
C ALA A 280 6.00 -14.60 -11.79
N SER A 281 7.18 -14.76 -12.42
CA SER A 281 8.22 -15.63 -11.89
C SER A 281 8.93 -15.05 -10.68
N VAL A 282 8.99 -13.73 -10.59
CA VAL A 282 9.59 -13.00 -9.48
C VAL A 282 9.08 -11.55 -9.44
N LEU A 283 8.89 -11.02 -8.24
CA LEU A 283 8.76 -9.59 -8.00
C LEU A 283 10.10 -9.04 -7.52
N VAL A 284 10.60 -8.02 -8.18
CA VAL A 284 11.88 -7.36 -7.84
C VAL A 284 11.62 -5.91 -7.45
N GLY A 285 12.13 -5.50 -6.30
CA GLY A 285 12.02 -4.13 -5.82
C GLY A 285 11.78 -4.03 -4.32
N ASN A 286 11.21 -2.92 -3.86
CA ASN A 286 11.03 -2.63 -2.43
C ASN A 286 9.60 -2.24 -2.08
N SER A 287 8.63 -2.74 -2.83
CA SER A 287 7.21 -2.51 -2.55
C SER A 287 6.70 -3.40 -1.42
N SER A 288 5.80 -2.86 -0.58
CA SER A 288 5.10 -3.66 0.44
C SER A 288 4.24 -4.79 -0.16
N ALA A 289 3.88 -4.71 -1.45
CA ALA A 289 3.20 -5.80 -2.14
C ALA A 289 4.06 -7.07 -2.23
N GLY A 290 5.39 -6.93 -2.30
CA GLY A 290 6.33 -8.06 -2.20
C GLY A 290 6.30 -8.74 -0.83
N ILE A 291 6.05 -7.95 0.22
CA ILE A 291 6.05 -8.48 1.59
C ILE A 291 4.71 -9.15 1.93
N ARG A 292 3.59 -8.56 1.57
CA ARG A 292 2.26 -9.02 1.98
C ARG A 292 1.58 -9.90 0.94
N GLU A 293 1.22 -9.29 -0.18
CA GLU A 293 0.39 -9.93 -1.21
C GLU A 293 1.16 -11.04 -1.93
N ALA A 294 2.45 -10.81 -2.26
CA ALA A 294 3.30 -11.83 -2.90
C ALA A 294 3.50 -13.06 -1.98
N SER A 295 3.57 -12.86 -0.66
CA SER A 295 3.66 -13.98 0.29
C SER A 295 2.39 -14.84 0.28
N TYR A 296 1.23 -14.23 0.24
CA TYR A 296 -0.04 -14.96 0.11
C TYR A 296 -0.16 -15.67 -1.24
N LEU A 297 0.31 -15.05 -2.31
CA LEU A 297 0.29 -15.61 -3.66
C LEU A 297 1.39 -16.65 -3.91
N GLY A 298 2.34 -16.83 -2.98
CA GLY A 298 3.48 -17.74 -3.13
C GLY A 298 4.49 -17.31 -4.21
N VAL A 299 4.50 -16.02 -4.57
CA VAL A 299 5.38 -15.47 -5.60
C VAL A 299 6.76 -15.17 -5.01
N PRO A 300 7.84 -15.65 -5.64
CA PRO A 300 9.20 -15.29 -5.23
C PRO A 300 9.44 -13.79 -5.26
N VAL A 301 10.17 -13.27 -4.28
CA VAL A 301 10.48 -11.84 -4.16
C VAL A 301 11.96 -11.63 -3.93
N VAL A 302 12.56 -10.74 -4.71
CA VAL A 302 13.87 -10.14 -4.42
C VAL A 302 13.59 -8.72 -3.91
N ASN A 303 13.63 -8.58 -2.57
CA ASN A 303 13.42 -7.30 -1.90
C ASN A 303 14.74 -6.55 -1.83
N VAL A 304 14.85 -5.42 -2.54
CA VAL A 304 16.10 -4.68 -2.71
C VAL A 304 16.11 -3.45 -1.81
N GLY A 305 17.16 -3.34 -0.97
CA GLY A 305 17.37 -2.21 -0.09
C GLY A 305 16.57 -2.24 1.22
N ALA A 306 16.55 -1.12 1.93
CA ALA A 306 16.14 -1.05 3.33
C ALA A 306 14.66 -0.73 3.57
N ARG A 307 13.92 -0.30 2.55
CA ARG A 307 12.56 0.29 2.69
C ARG A 307 11.55 -0.61 3.43
N GLN A 308 11.76 -1.92 3.41
CA GLN A 308 10.87 -2.89 4.07
C GLN A 308 11.57 -3.63 5.23
N ARG A 309 12.72 -3.16 5.71
CA ARG A 309 13.60 -3.87 6.66
C ARG A 309 12.89 -4.34 7.94
N GLY A 310 11.99 -3.55 8.49
CA GLY A 310 11.31 -3.85 9.75
C GLY A 310 10.07 -4.76 9.64
N ARG A 311 9.61 -5.10 8.42
CA ARG A 311 8.40 -5.92 8.25
C ARG A 311 8.68 -7.41 8.44
N GLU A 312 7.68 -8.15 8.89
CA GLU A 312 7.75 -9.60 9.00
C GLU A 312 7.85 -10.25 7.61
N ARG A 313 8.64 -11.32 7.49
CA ARG A 313 8.93 -12.04 6.24
C ARG A 313 8.29 -13.42 6.23
N ALA A 314 7.67 -13.77 5.11
CA ALA A 314 7.42 -15.17 4.78
C ALA A 314 8.63 -15.77 4.00
N GLY A 315 8.62 -17.06 3.78
CA GLY A 315 9.75 -17.76 3.19
C GLY A 315 10.03 -17.48 1.70
N ASN A 316 9.14 -16.75 1.02
CA ASN A 316 9.26 -16.39 -0.40
C ASN A 316 10.11 -15.13 -0.65
N ILE A 317 10.63 -14.47 0.39
CA ILE A 317 11.31 -13.18 0.30
C ILE A 317 12.80 -13.37 0.50
N CYS A 318 13.59 -12.91 -0.46
CA CYS A 318 15.03 -12.78 -0.38
C CYS A 318 15.40 -11.30 -0.30
N ASP A 319 15.95 -10.88 0.85
CA ASP A 319 16.42 -9.51 1.05
C ASP A 319 17.84 -9.37 0.49
N VAL A 320 18.09 -8.31 -0.28
CA VAL A 320 19.39 -8.01 -0.91
C VAL A 320 19.68 -6.51 -0.85
N GLU A 321 20.94 -6.14 -0.84
CA GLU A 321 21.37 -4.75 -1.00
C GLU A 321 21.58 -4.39 -2.48
N TYR A 322 21.85 -3.11 -2.78
CA TYR A 322 22.16 -2.65 -4.14
C TYR A 322 23.61 -3.01 -4.48
N ASP A 323 23.83 -4.15 -5.13
CA ASP A 323 25.14 -4.56 -5.58
C ASP A 323 25.14 -5.12 -7.02
N ASP A 324 26.32 -5.31 -7.59
CA ASP A 324 26.47 -5.78 -8.96
C ASP A 324 26.17 -7.29 -9.13
N TYR A 325 26.00 -8.04 -8.05
CA TYR A 325 25.72 -9.49 -8.07
C TYR A 325 24.22 -9.79 -7.92
N LEU A 326 23.38 -8.77 -7.86
CA LEU A 326 21.93 -8.88 -7.71
C LEU A 326 21.28 -9.84 -8.72
N TRP A 327 21.81 -9.89 -9.94
CA TRP A 327 21.34 -10.78 -11.01
C TRP A 327 21.45 -12.27 -10.65
N MET A 328 22.49 -12.70 -9.92
CA MET A 328 22.67 -14.10 -9.50
C MET A 328 21.51 -14.54 -8.62
N VAL A 329 21.15 -13.74 -7.64
CA VAL A 329 20.01 -13.99 -6.77
C VAL A 329 18.71 -14.05 -7.57
N MET A 330 18.52 -13.16 -8.54
CA MET A 330 17.33 -13.14 -9.39
C MET A 330 17.22 -14.41 -10.26
N VAL A 331 18.33 -14.91 -10.80
CA VAL A 331 18.37 -16.16 -11.59
C VAL A 331 17.86 -17.33 -10.76
N ASP A 332 18.31 -17.45 -9.51
CA ASP A 332 17.94 -18.58 -8.66
C ASP A 332 16.54 -18.42 -8.08
N VAL A 333 16.25 -17.27 -7.47
CA VAL A 333 14.96 -17.00 -6.84
C VAL A 333 13.80 -17.11 -7.83
N SER A 334 13.96 -16.64 -9.08
CA SER A 334 12.91 -16.69 -10.11
C SER A 334 12.53 -18.11 -10.59
N LYS A 335 13.28 -19.13 -10.21
CA LYS A 335 12.98 -20.55 -10.51
C LYS A 335 12.22 -21.23 -9.38
N LEU A 336 12.22 -20.62 -8.20
CA LEU A 336 11.57 -21.18 -7.01
C LEU A 336 10.05 -21.04 -7.08
N LYS A 337 9.37 -21.86 -6.30
CA LYS A 337 7.94 -21.77 -6.02
C LYS A 337 7.75 -21.91 -4.53
N PHE A 338 6.87 -21.12 -3.98
CA PHE A 338 6.58 -21.13 -2.55
C PHE A 338 5.10 -21.45 -2.31
N PRO A 339 4.77 -22.12 -1.21
CA PRO A 339 3.38 -22.23 -0.78
C PRO A 339 2.84 -20.85 -0.39
N SER A 340 1.53 -20.70 -0.47
CA SER A 340 0.83 -19.55 0.08
C SER A 340 1.12 -19.42 1.57
N ALA A 341 1.47 -18.22 2.03
CA ALA A 341 1.73 -17.91 3.44
C ALA A 341 0.65 -16.96 3.99
N ALA A 342 -0.05 -17.41 5.03
CA ALA A 342 -1.11 -16.61 5.67
C ALA A 342 -0.58 -15.65 6.76
N LEU A 343 0.70 -15.27 6.70
CA LEU A 343 1.33 -14.36 7.67
C LEU A 343 0.55 -13.05 7.86
N TYR A 344 0.04 -12.51 6.75
CA TYR A 344 -0.74 -11.27 6.72
C TYR A 344 -2.26 -11.53 6.59
N GLY A 345 -2.73 -12.75 6.84
CA GLY A 345 -4.15 -13.12 6.84
C GLY A 345 -4.52 -14.17 5.80
N SER A 346 -5.76 -14.63 5.89
CA SER A 346 -6.35 -15.73 5.09
C SER A 346 -7.32 -15.25 4.00
N GLY A 347 -7.44 -13.93 3.80
CA GLY A 347 -8.33 -13.34 2.80
C GLY A 347 -9.80 -13.29 3.23
N ASP A 348 -10.00 -12.95 4.50
CA ASP A 348 -11.31 -12.70 5.13
C ASP A 348 -11.26 -11.52 6.12
N ALA A 349 -10.19 -10.73 6.08
CA ALA A 349 -9.97 -9.63 7.01
C ALA A 349 -11.04 -8.53 6.85
N GLY A 350 -11.43 -8.20 5.62
CA GLY A 350 -12.40 -7.13 5.34
C GLY A 350 -13.74 -7.39 6.01
N ILE A 351 -14.33 -8.57 5.80
CA ILE A 351 -15.63 -8.94 6.39
C ILE A 351 -15.55 -9.00 7.92
N ARG A 352 -14.46 -9.52 8.49
CA ARG A 352 -14.29 -9.61 9.95
C ARG A 352 -14.11 -8.25 10.61
N ILE A 353 -13.33 -7.35 9.99
CA ILE A 353 -13.16 -5.97 10.46
C ILE A 353 -14.49 -5.23 10.38
N ALA A 354 -15.23 -5.32 9.27
CA ALA A 354 -16.53 -4.68 9.10
C ALA A 354 -17.53 -5.15 10.14
N ALA A 355 -17.63 -6.45 10.38
CA ALA A 355 -18.51 -7.03 11.40
C ALA A 355 -18.17 -6.50 12.81
N LYS A 356 -16.85 -6.44 13.15
CA LYS A 356 -16.42 -5.93 14.45
C LYS A 356 -16.70 -4.42 14.58
N LEU A 357 -16.44 -3.62 13.56
CA LEU A 357 -16.75 -2.19 13.57
C LEU A 357 -18.25 -1.95 13.77
N THR A 358 -19.11 -2.74 13.10
CA THR A 358 -20.56 -2.67 13.26
C THR A 358 -21.00 -3.08 14.69
N GLU A 359 -20.38 -4.11 15.28
CA GLU A 359 -20.63 -4.51 16.66
C GLU A 359 -20.28 -3.37 17.66
N LEU A 360 -19.12 -2.73 17.44
CA LEU A 360 -18.64 -1.66 18.32
C LEU A 360 -19.58 -0.44 18.30
N THR A 361 -20.13 -0.07 17.14
CA THR A 361 -21.08 1.03 17.04
C THR A 361 -22.45 0.74 17.69
N ARG A 362 -22.86 -0.53 17.78
CA ARG A 362 -24.14 -0.93 18.40
C ARG A 362 -24.09 -0.96 19.93
N LYS A 363 -22.94 -1.20 20.52
CA LYS A 363 -22.81 -1.32 21.99
C LYS A 363 -22.81 0.01 22.73
N GLY A 364 -22.88 1.13 22.02
CA GLY A 364 -22.82 2.49 22.57
C GLY A 364 -21.52 2.67 23.35
N VAL A 365 -20.58 3.33 22.76
CA VAL A 365 -19.31 3.65 23.45
C VAL A 365 -19.55 4.70 24.52
#